data_3580b649cfd8d41d48f526ccedf6352d
#
_entry.id   3580b649cfd8d41d48f526ccedf6352d
#
_cell.length_a   1.000
_cell.length_b   1.000
_cell.length_c   1.000
_cell.angle_alpha   90.00
_cell.angle_beta   90.00
_cell.angle_gamma   90.00
#
_symmetry.space_group_name_H-M   'P 1'
#
loop_
_entity.id
_entity.type
_entity.pdbx_description
1 polymer ?
#
loop_
_entity_poly.entity_id
_entity_poly.type
_entity_poly.pdbx_seq_one_letter_code
_entity_poly.pdbx_strand_id
1 'polypeptide(L)'
;MGKMNPVVHFEMGYNDQARMVKFYETAFGWKGQLMGAEMGNYVVAQTTETDADGMVQTKGAINGGFYQKTDDPMSQAPSVVVSVDDVGASMKAVEAAGGKILGGMDQKGQHTMEPQMIPGVGLWISAMDTEGNRFSILQAKT
;
A
#
# COMPACT_ATOMS: atom_id res chain seq x y z
N MET A 1 25.66 -2.73 8.81
CA MET A 1 24.25 -2.50 9.14
C MET A 1 23.60 -1.65 8.06
N GLY A 2 22.54 -2.13 7.49
CA GLY A 2 21.88 -1.42 6.43
C GLY A 2 21.00 -0.26 6.92
N LYS A 3 20.54 0.54 5.97
CA LYS A 3 19.59 1.59 6.22
C LYS A 3 18.27 0.97 6.67
N MET A 4 17.61 1.62 7.63
CA MET A 4 16.26 1.23 8.02
C MET A 4 15.25 1.75 7.01
N ASN A 5 14.30 0.91 6.62
CA ASN A 5 13.26 1.25 5.65
C ASN A 5 11.94 1.45 6.41
N PRO A 6 11.40 2.68 6.42
CA PRO A 6 10.24 2.99 7.26
C PRO A 6 8.91 2.49 6.66
N VAL A 7 7.94 2.28 7.54
CA VAL A 7 6.55 2.15 7.13
C VAL A 7 6.02 3.55 6.84
N VAL A 8 5.47 3.76 5.66
CA VAL A 8 5.03 5.09 5.22
C VAL A 8 3.54 5.15 4.87
N HIS A 9 2.84 4.03 4.89
CA HIS A 9 1.48 3.93 4.37
C HIS A 9 0.83 2.69 4.97
N PHE A 10 -0.48 2.72 5.17
CA PHE A 10 -1.24 1.53 5.52
C PHE A 10 -2.21 1.19 4.39
N GLU A 11 -2.65 -0.06 4.34
CA GLU A 11 -3.69 -0.48 3.41
C GLU A 11 -4.70 -1.37 4.12
N MET A 12 -5.98 -1.12 3.86
CA MET A 12 -7.08 -1.93 4.37
C MET A 12 -8.08 -2.16 3.26
N GLY A 13 -8.88 -3.22 3.38
CA GLY A 13 -9.88 -3.53 2.38
C GLY A 13 -11.27 -3.03 2.76
N TYR A 14 -12.10 -2.78 1.73
CA TYR A 14 -13.51 -2.47 1.92
C TYR A 14 -14.39 -3.44 1.14
N ASN A 15 -15.61 -3.64 1.60
CA ASN A 15 -16.64 -4.35 0.85
C ASN A 15 -17.60 -3.35 0.20
N ASP A 16 -17.93 -2.27 0.91
CA ASP A 16 -18.82 -1.22 0.43
C ASP A 16 -18.08 0.10 0.56
N GLN A 17 -17.68 0.65 -0.58
CA GLN A 17 -16.84 1.84 -0.65
C GLN A 17 -17.47 3.05 0.04
N ALA A 18 -18.72 3.35 -0.28
CA ALA A 18 -19.40 4.54 0.27
C ALA A 18 -19.58 4.42 1.78
N ARG A 19 -19.92 3.23 2.26
CA ARG A 19 -20.09 2.98 3.68
C ARG A 19 -18.77 3.13 4.42
N MET A 20 -17.67 2.62 3.86
CA MET A 20 -16.34 2.72 4.45
C MET A 20 -15.89 4.18 4.53
N VAL A 21 -16.00 4.94 3.43
CA VAL A 21 -15.61 6.34 3.40
C VAL A 21 -16.38 7.14 4.44
N LYS A 22 -17.68 6.95 4.51
CA LYS A 22 -18.53 7.66 5.48
C LYS A 22 -18.15 7.32 6.92
N PHE A 23 -17.84 6.06 7.19
CA PHE A 23 -17.45 5.65 8.54
C PHE A 23 -16.21 6.41 9.01
N TYR A 24 -15.15 6.39 8.21
CA TYR A 24 -13.88 7.01 8.62
C TYR A 24 -13.95 8.53 8.64
N GLU A 25 -14.73 9.13 7.76
CA GLU A 25 -14.97 10.57 7.78
C GLU A 25 -15.72 10.97 9.05
N THR A 26 -16.80 10.25 9.39
CA THR A 26 -17.63 10.57 10.54
C THR A 26 -16.92 10.30 11.86
N ALA A 27 -16.22 9.16 11.97
CA ALA A 27 -15.58 8.75 13.22
C ALA A 27 -14.28 9.51 13.48
N PHE A 28 -13.47 9.76 12.46
CA PHE A 28 -12.11 10.27 12.63
C PHE A 28 -11.76 11.47 11.76
N GLY A 29 -12.67 11.95 10.93
CA GLY A 29 -12.42 13.10 10.07
C GLY A 29 -11.50 12.83 8.89
N TRP A 30 -11.29 11.57 8.54
CA TRP A 30 -10.44 11.23 7.40
C TRP A 30 -11.08 11.64 6.10
N LYS A 31 -10.25 11.99 5.12
CA LYS A 31 -10.71 12.37 3.79
C LYS A 31 -10.39 11.24 2.81
N GLY A 32 -11.41 10.76 2.10
CA GLY A 32 -11.23 9.73 1.08
C GLY A 32 -11.24 10.36 -0.30
N GLN A 33 -10.24 10.03 -1.12
CA GLN A 33 -10.20 10.41 -2.52
C GLN A 33 -10.44 9.16 -3.35
N LEU A 34 -11.56 9.13 -4.06
CA LEU A 34 -11.94 7.98 -4.88
C LEU A 34 -11.15 8.00 -6.19
N MET A 35 -10.42 6.93 -6.45
CA MET A 35 -9.76 6.73 -7.73
C MET A 35 -10.73 5.98 -8.65
N GLY A 36 -10.54 6.07 -9.96
CA GLY A 36 -11.45 5.44 -10.90
C GLY A 36 -11.23 3.94 -11.05
N ALA A 37 -12.02 3.32 -11.93
CA ALA A 37 -11.94 1.88 -12.19
C ALA A 37 -10.57 1.46 -12.72
N GLU A 38 -9.89 2.36 -13.43
CA GLU A 38 -8.54 2.11 -13.94
C GLU A 38 -7.51 1.92 -12.83
N MET A 39 -7.84 2.37 -11.61
CA MET A 39 -7.01 2.18 -10.41
C MET A 39 -7.63 1.15 -9.46
N GLY A 40 -8.49 0.26 -9.98
CA GLY A 40 -9.13 -0.78 -9.19
C GLY A 40 -10.10 -0.26 -8.15
N ASN A 41 -10.65 0.92 -8.34
CA ASN A 41 -11.54 1.61 -7.39
C ASN A 41 -10.89 1.83 -6.02
N TYR A 42 -9.59 2.07 -6.02
CA TYR A 42 -8.82 2.35 -4.80
C TYR A 42 -9.25 3.70 -4.22
N VAL A 43 -9.24 3.80 -2.90
CA VAL A 43 -9.55 5.05 -2.19
C VAL A 43 -8.28 5.49 -1.45
N VAL A 44 -7.77 6.66 -1.78
CA VAL A 44 -6.66 7.24 -1.02
C VAL A 44 -7.24 7.83 0.26
N ALA A 45 -6.67 7.46 1.40
CA ALA A 45 -7.14 7.92 2.71
C ALA A 45 -6.16 8.92 3.30
N GLN A 46 -6.58 10.16 3.43
CA GLN A 46 -5.82 11.18 4.12
C GLN A 46 -6.24 11.20 5.57
N THR A 47 -5.33 10.86 6.47
CA THR A 47 -5.60 10.79 7.91
C THR A 47 -5.00 11.98 8.66
N THR A 48 -4.12 12.73 8.00
CA THR A 48 -3.35 13.81 8.64
C THR A 48 -3.05 14.91 7.62
N GLU A 49 -2.70 16.08 8.12
CA GLU A 49 -2.36 17.21 7.26
C GLU A 49 -1.08 16.94 6.46
N THR A 50 -1.10 17.40 5.23
CA THR A 50 0.05 17.33 4.33
C THR A 50 0.36 18.72 3.80
N ASP A 51 1.62 18.93 3.36
CA ASP A 51 2.01 20.19 2.71
C ASP A 51 1.65 20.17 1.22
N ALA A 52 2.06 21.21 0.50
CA ALA A 52 1.77 21.35 -0.93
C ALA A 52 2.39 20.22 -1.76
N ASP A 53 3.45 19.59 -1.28
CA ASP A 53 4.11 18.46 -1.94
C ASP A 53 3.52 17.11 -1.51
N GLY A 54 2.49 17.11 -0.67
CA GLY A 54 1.85 15.88 -0.19
C GLY A 54 2.59 15.22 0.96
N MET A 55 3.53 15.91 1.60
CA MET A 55 4.31 15.34 2.70
C MET A 55 3.60 15.51 4.03
N VAL A 56 3.59 14.44 4.82
CA VAL A 56 2.99 14.43 6.16
C VAL A 56 3.76 15.37 7.08
N GLN A 57 3.04 16.20 7.84
CA GLN A 57 3.63 17.23 8.70
C GLN A 57 3.76 16.78 10.15
N THR A 58 2.95 15.84 10.60
CA THR A 58 2.94 15.36 11.98
C THR A 58 3.79 14.11 12.09
N LYS A 59 4.79 14.14 12.99
CA LYS A 59 5.66 12.98 13.22
C LYS A 59 4.85 11.78 13.67
N GLY A 60 5.13 10.62 13.07
CA GLY A 60 4.47 9.37 13.41
C GLY A 60 3.12 9.15 12.74
N ALA A 61 2.58 10.17 12.08
CA ALA A 61 1.33 10.03 11.34
C ALA A 61 1.61 9.48 9.94
N ILE A 62 0.71 8.67 9.42
CA ILE A 62 0.78 8.17 8.05
C ILE A 62 -0.59 8.25 7.40
N ASN A 63 -0.60 8.48 6.10
CA ASN A 63 -1.80 8.33 5.28
C ASN A 63 -1.87 6.90 4.78
N GLY A 64 -2.93 6.55 4.11
CA GLY A 64 -3.08 5.19 3.62
C GLY A 64 -4.05 5.08 2.48
N GLY A 65 -4.58 3.89 2.29
CA GLY A 65 -5.54 3.65 1.24
C GLY A 65 -6.37 2.42 1.49
N PHE A 66 -7.46 2.33 0.73
CA PHE A 66 -8.38 1.22 0.81
C PHE A 66 -8.57 0.59 -0.57
N TYR A 67 -8.43 -0.72 -0.64
CA TYR A 67 -8.67 -1.50 -1.85
C TYR A 67 -9.96 -2.29 -1.70
N GLN A 68 -10.55 -2.69 -2.83
CA GLN A 68 -11.73 -3.55 -2.81
C GLN A 68 -11.30 -4.96 -2.39
N LYS A 69 -11.95 -5.50 -1.35
CA LYS A 69 -11.68 -6.87 -0.90
C LYS A 69 -12.07 -7.87 -1.98
N THR A 70 -11.34 -8.97 -2.02
CA THR A 70 -11.61 -10.11 -2.92
C THR A 70 -11.77 -11.36 -2.06
N ASP A 71 -11.92 -12.52 -2.71
CA ASP A 71 -11.97 -13.80 -2.03
C ASP A 71 -10.60 -14.25 -1.51
N ASP A 72 -9.54 -13.57 -1.92
CA ASP A 72 -8.20 -13.87 -1.42
C ASP A 72 -8.13 -13.56 0.08
N PRO A 73 -7.78 -14.54 0.93
CA PRO A 73 -7.65 -14.32 2.38
C PRO A 73 -6.71 -13.17 2.73
N MET A 74 -5.68 -12.92 1.90
CA MET A 74 -4.73 -11.84 2.14
C MET A 74 -5.37 -10.46 2.01
N SER A 75 -6.51 -10.34 1.30
CA SER A 75 -7.23 -9.08 1.19
C SER A 75 -8.05 -8.73 2.43
N GLN A 76 -8.23 -9.67 3.35
CA GLN A 76 -9.13 -9.51 4.50
C GLN A 76 -8.48 -8.81 5.69
N ALA A 77 -7.16 -8.74 5.74
CA ALA A 77 -6.43 -8.15 6.87
C ALA A 77 -5.74 -6.85 6.46
N PRO A 78 -5.65 -5.88 7.37
CA PRO A 78 -4.83 -4.68 7.12
C PRO A 78 -3.38 -5.04 6.87
N SER A 79 -2.70 -4.20 6.11
CA SER A 79 -1.27 -4.35 5.83
C SER A 79 -0.59 -2.99 5.84
N VAL A 80 0.74 -3.00 5.80
CA VAL A 80 1.55 -1.79 5.77
C VAL A 80 2.40 -1.76 4.52
N VAL A 81 2.84 -0.57 4.15
CA VAL A 81 3.73 -0.37 3.01
C VAL A 81 5.07 0.15 3.52
N VAL A 82 6.14 -0.54 3.15
CA VAL A 82 7.51 -0.20 3.54
C VAL A 82 8.17 0.53 2.37
N SER A 83 8.74 1.70 2.65
CA SER A 83 9.46 2.48 1.64
C SER A 83 10.89 1.98 1.52
N VAL A 84 11.33 1.69 0.30
CA VAL A 84 12.68 1.19 0.02
C VAL A 84 13.34 2.03 -1.07
N ASP A 85 14.68 1.99 -1.12
CA ASP A 85 15.43 2.70 -2.14
C ASP A 85 15.46 1.94 -3.46
N ASP A 86 15.47 0.61 -3.41
CA ASP A 86 15.58 -0.26 -4.58
C ASP A 86 14.68 -1.48 -4.37
N VAL A 87 13.57 -1.51 -5.10
CA VAL A 87 12.59 -2.58 -4.95
C VAL A 87 13.16 -3.94 -5.33
N GLY A 88 14.00 -4.02 -6.37
CA GLY A 88 14.60 -5.29 -6.78
C GLY A 88 15.53 -5.86 -5.73
N ALA A 89 16.38 -5.02 -5.15
CA ALA A 89 17.27 -5.43 -4.06
C ALA A 89 16.47 -5.84 -2.82
N SER A 90 15.40 -5.13 -2.52
CA SER A 90 14.54 -5.44 -1.37
C SER A 90 13.80 -6.75 -1.54
N MET A 91 13.35 -7.06 -2.76
CA MET A 91 12.72 -8.35 -3.05
C MET A 91 13.69 -9.51 -2.74
N LYS A 92 14.93 -9.37 -3.18
CA LYS A 92 15.96 -10.39 -2.90
C LYS A 92 16.23 -10.51 -1.40
N ALA A 93 16.26 -9.38 -0.69
CA ALA A 93 16.47 -9.38 0.75
C ALA A 93 15.32 -10.07 1.50
N VAL A 94 14.08 -9.85 1.07
CA VAL A 94 12.90 -10.52 1.63
C VAL A 94 13.04 -12.03 1.48
N GLU A 95 13.36 -12.49 0.28
CA GLU A 95 13.50 -13.93 0.01
C GLU A 95 14.66 -14.53 0.79
N ALA A 96 15.79 -13.84 0.84
CA ALA A 96 16.97 -14.30 1.60
C ALA A 96 16.70 -14.40 3.10
N ALA A 97 15.79 -13.56 3.61
CA ALA A 97 15.43 -13.55 5.03
C ALA A 97 14.32 -14.55 5.37
N GLY A 98 13.82 -15.31 4.39
CA GLY A 98 12.80 -16.34 4.61
C GLY A 98 11.37 -15.93 4.27
N GLY A 99 11.18 -14.71 3.80
CA GLY A 99 9.86 -14.25 3.34
C GLY A 99 9.57 -14.68 1.91
N LYS A 100 8.45 -14.22 1.39
CA LYS A 100 8.01 -14.55 0.03
C LYS A 100 7.56 -13.29 -0.70
N ILE A 101 7.82 -13.26 -2.01
CA ILE A 101 7.22 -12.24 -2.87
C ILE A 101 5.89 -12.79 -3.36
N LEU A 102 4.83 -12.03 -3.14
CA LEU A 102 3.49 -12.44 -3.55
C LEU A 102 3.15 -11.90 -4.94
N GLY A 103 3.78 -10.81 -5.36
CA GLY A 103 3.56 -10.22 -6.66
C GLY A 103 2.46 -9.16 -6.64
N GLY A 104 1.83 -9.00 -7.78
CA GLY A 104 0.75 -8.05 -7.96
C GLY A 104 0.03 -8.30 -9.27
N MET A 105 -0.84 -7.38 -9.66
CA MET A 105 -1.58 -7.47 -10.92
C MET A 105 -1.00 -6.47 -11.91
N ASP A 106 -0.75 -6.93 -13.12
CA ASP A 106 -0.32 -6.04 -14.19
C ASP A 106 -1.50 -5.25 -14.77
N GLN A 107 -1.22 -4.40 -15.75
CA GLN A 107 -2.26 -3.56 -16.38
C GLN A 107 -3.33 -4.38 -17.12
N LYS A 108 -3.02 -5.62 -17.45
CA LYS A 108 -3.97 -6.53 -18.12
C LYS A 108 -4.79 -7.34 -17.10
N GLY A 109 -4.59 -7.09 -15.80
CA GLY A 109 -5.29 -7.83 -14.76
C GLY A 109 -4.72 -9.21 -14.50
N GLN A 110 -3.51 -9.50 -15.00
CA GLN A 110 -2.85 -10.78 -14.81
C GLN A 110 -1.86 -10.71 -13.66
N HIS A 111 -1.75 -11.80 -12.91
CA HIS A 111 -0.78 -11.88 -11.82
C HIS A 111 0.64 -11.87 -12.37
N THR A 112 1.53 -11.10 -11.75
CA THR A 112 2.92 -11.01 -12.12
C THR A 112 3.80 -10.93 -10.87
N MET A 113 5.02 -11.43 -10.99
CA MET A 113 6.04 -11.32 -9.94
C MET A 113 6.94 -10.10 -10.14
N GLU A 114 6.66 -9.29 -11.16
CA GLU A 114 7.40 -8.06 -11.42
C GLU A 114 6.77 -6.89 -10.67
N PRO A 115 7.58 -5.98 -10.11
CA PRO A 115 7.04 -4.75 -9.51
C PRO A 115 6.24 -3.96 -10.52
N GLN A 116 5.15 -3.37 -10.07
CA GLN A 116 4.27 -2.59 -10.93
C GLN A 116 4.42 -1.11 -10.67
N MET A 117 4.51 -0.32 -11.75
CA MET A 117 4.55 1.13 -11.64
C MET A 117 3.15 1.66 -11.33
N ILE A 118 3.03 2.34 -10.20
CA ILE A 118 1.81 3.06 -9.86
C ILE A 118 2.05 4.52 -10.25
N PRO A 119 1.30 5.07 -11.21
CA PRO A 119 1.53 6.44 -11.70
C PRO A 119 1.54 7.47 -10.57
N GLY A 120 2.59 8.29 -10.54
CA GLY A 120 2.76 9.32 -9.51
C GLY A 120 3.23 8.82 -8.17
N VAL A 121 3.35 7.50 -7.96
CA VAL A 121 3.69 6.90 -6.67
C VAL A 121 5.04 6.18 -6.71
N GLY A 122 5.21 5.23 -7.60
CA GLY A 122 6.45 4.47 -7.73
C GLY A 122 6.24 3.00 -8.05
N LEU A 123 7.30 2.21 -7.86
CA LEU A 123 7.25 0.76 -8.09
C LEU A 123 6.79 0.05 -6.83
N TRP A 124 5.81 -0.82 -6.96
CA TRP A 124 5.11 -1.47 -5.85
C TRP A 124 5.04 -2.97 -6.07
N ILE A 125 5.20 -3.73 -5.00
CA ILE A 125 4.96 -5.18 -5.03
C ILE A 125 4.55 -5.67 -3.64
N SER A 126 3.73 -6.71 -3.60
CA SER A 126 3.27 -7.32 -2.36
C SER A 126 4.17 -8.48 -1.96
N ALA A 127 4.37 -8.64 -0.67
CA ALA A 127 5.23 -9.67 -0.10
C ALA A 127 4.63 -10.22 1.20
N MET A 128 5.27 -11.24 1.75
CA MET A 128 4.85 -11.86 3.00
C MET A 128 6.07 -12.15 3.85
N ASP A 129 5.98 -11.90 5.15
CA ASP A 129 7.05 -12.19 6.09
C ASP A 129 7.06 -13.68 6.49
N THR A 130 7.93 -14.04 7.42
CA THR A 130 8.07 -15.44 7.89
C THR A 130 6.88 -15.90 8.74
N GLU A 131 6.04 -14.97 9.19
CA GLU A 131 4.92 -15.26 10.09
C GLU A 131 3.56 -15.25 9.37
N GLY A 132 3.58 -15.11 8.05
CA GLY A 132 2.34 -15.09 7.25
C GLY A 132 1.70 -13.73 7.12
N ASN A 133 2.38 -12.65 7.54
CA ASN A 133 1.83 -11.31 7.40
C ASN A 133 2.15 -10.74 6.03
N ARG A 134 1.10 -10.24 5.35
CA ARG A 134 1.29 -9.53 4.09
C ARG A 134 1.72 -8.09 4.37
N PHE A 135 2.64 -7.61 3.57
CA PHE A 135 3.02 -6.20 3.49
C PHE A 135 3.37 -5.87 2.05
N SER A 136 3.60 -4.61 1.77
CA SER A 136 4.04 -4.19 0.43
C SER A 136 5.32 -3.41 0.54
N ILE A 137 6.10 -3.44 -0.55
CA ILE A 137 7.31 -2.63 -0.69
C ILE A 137 7.09 -1.62 -1.81
N LEU A 138 7.54 -0.40 -1.56
CA LEU A 138 7.37 0.71 -2.49
C LEU A 138 8.69 1.43 -2.67
N GLN A 139 9.15 1.48 -3.92
CA GLN A 139 10.24 2.37 -4.31
C GLN A 139 9.60 3.64 -4.85
N ALA A 140 9.61 4.69 -4.04
CA ALA A 140 8.96 5.94 -4.41
C ALA A 140 9.59 6.53 -5.66
N LYS A 141 8.75 7.16 -6.48
CA LYS A 141 9.22 7.88 -7.65
C LYS A 141 10.01 9.11 -7.20
N THR A 142 11.21 9.28 -7.73
CA THR A 142 12.07 10.44 -7.46
C THR A 142 11.81 11.56 -8.46
#